data_2782d45dd1efc7e97b43f5128feb728c
#
_entry.id   2782d45dd1efc7e97b43f5128feb728c
#
_cell.length_a   1.000
_cell.length_b   1.000
_cell.length_c   1.000
_cell.angle_alpha   90.00
_cell.angle_beta   90.00
_cell.angle_gamma   90.00
#
_symmetry.space_group_name_H-M   'P 1'
#
loop_
_entity.id
_entity.type
_entity.pdbx_description
1 polymer ?
#
loop_
_entity_poly.entity_id
_entity_poly.type
_entity_poly.pdbx_seq_one_letter_code
_entity_poly.pdbx_strand_id
1 'polypeptide(L)' 'MSYFTDPMAALEEAEYIAKEEKRTMCVVEVEPNMIVVVPKKVAAELGGIILETCVPFEEIHNIYD' A
#
# COMPACT_ATOMS: atom_id res chain seq x y z
N MET A 1 -10.22 3.52 -10.98
CA MET A 1 -9.23 2.90 -10.10
C MET A 1 -8.67 1.65 -10.74
N SER A 2 -7.36 1.53 -10.71
CA SER A 2 -6.67 0.36 -11.27
C SER A 2 -6.57 -0.74 -10.24
N TYR A 3 -6.52 -1.97 -10.68
CA TYR A 3 -6.23 -3.07 -9.79
C TYR A 3 -5.14 -3.96 -10.40
N PHE A 4 -4.54 -4.77 -9.55
CA PHE A 4 -3.44 -5.64 -9.92
C PHE A 4 -3.84 -7.08 -9.69
N THR A 5 -3.27 -7.98 -10.48
CA THR A 5 -3.41 -9.42 -10.23
C THR A 5 -2.13 -9.98 -9.62
N ASP A 6 -1.02 -9.25 -9.76
CA ASP A 6 0.28 -9.65 -9.26
C ASP A 6 0.61 -8.87 -7.99
N PRO A 7 0.74 -9.54 -6.83
CA PRO A 7 1.05 -8.84 -5.57
C PRO A 7 2.36 -8.06 -5.61
N MET A 8 3.36 -8.55 -6.33
CA MET A 8 4.64 -7.86 -6.39
C MET A 8 4.52 -6.54 -7.14
N ALA A 9 3.76 -6.53 -8.24
CA ALA A 9 3.54 -5.31 -8.98
C ALA A 9 2.79 -4.29 -8.12
N ALA A 10 1.80 -4.76 -7.36
CA ALA A 10 1.06 -3.88 -6.47
C ALA A 10 1.95 -3.31 -5.37
N LEU A 11 2.83 -4.15 -4.83
CA LEU A 11 3.75 -3.71 -3.79
C LEU A 11 4.70 -2.63 -4.30
N GLU A 12 5.24 -2.81 -5.50
CA GLU A 12 6.13 -1.82 -6.09
C GLU A 12 5.43 -0.49 -6.27
N GLU A 13 4.19 -0.53 -6.72
CA GLU A 13 3.41 0.69 -6.90
C GLU A 13 3.14 1.35 -5.55
N ALA A 14 2.79 0.55 -4.53
CA ALA A 14 2.52 1.09 -3.21
C ALA A 14 3.75 1.77 -2.62
N GLU A 15 4.91 1.15 -2.79
CA GLU A 15 6.16 1.73 -2.29
C GLU A 15 6.48 3.03 -2.99
N TYR A 16 6.24 3.07 -4.30
CA TYR A 16 6.50 4.27 -5.08
C TYR A 16 5.60 5.41 -4.61
N ILE A 17 4.30 5.15 -4.48
CA ILE A 17 3.36 6.18 -4.07
C ILE A 17 3.63 6.66 -2.65
N ALA A 18 3.93 5.71 -1.73
CA ALA A 18 4.24 6.08 -0.35
C ALA A 18 5.41 7.04 -0.30
N LYS A 19 6.42 6.78 -1.10
CA LYS A 19 7.62 7.62 -1.13
C LYS A 19 7.33 8.97 -1.77
N GLU A 20 6.62 8.98 -2.90
CA GLU A 20 6.36 10.22 -3.65
C GLU A 20 5.38 11.11 -2.92
N GLU A 21 4.34 10.54 -2.32
CA GLU A 21 3.31 11.33 -1.67
C GLU A 21 3.50 11.44 -0.17
N LYS A 22 4.52 10.76 0.36
CA LYS A 22 4.87 10.82 1.79
C LYS A 22 3.72 10.43 2.67
N ARG A 23 3.06 9.32 2.31
CA ARG A 23 1.92 8.83 3.08
C ARG A 23 1.91 7.30 3.07
N THR A 24 1.27 6.72 4.09
CA THR A 24 1.20 5.28 4.21
C THR A 24 0.22 4.71 3.21
N MET A 25 0.66 3.74 2.43
CA MET A 25 -0.16 3.06 1.45
C MET A 25 -0.29 1.59 1.81
N CYS A 26 -1.41 1.00 1.48
CA CYS A 26 -1.67 -0.41 1.74
C CYS A 26 -1.96 -1.15 0.46
N VAL A 27 -1.47 -2.38 0.40
CA VAL A 27 -1.78 -3.32 -0.67
C VAL A 27 -2.87 -4.23 -0.14
N VAL A 28 -4.05 -4.18 -0.73
CA VAL A 28 -5.23 -4.86 -0.20
C VAL A 28 -5.82 -5.78 -1.25
N GLU A 29 -6.04 -7.04 -0.86
CA GLU A 29 -6.73 -7.98 -1.72
C GLU A 29 -8.22 -7.92 -1.39
N VAL A 30 -9.01 -7.38 -2.32
CA VAL A 30 -10.45 -7.20 -2.09
C VAL A 30 -11.24 -8.40 -2.60
N GLU A 31 -10.71 -9.11 -3.59
CA GLU A 31 -11.28 -10.34 -4.10
C GLU A 31 -10.12 -11.17 -4.66
N PRO A 32 -10.31 -12.47 -4.87
CA PRO A 32 -9.26 -13.28 -5.47
C PRO A 32 -8.78 -12.64 -6.79
N ASN A 33 -7.48 -12.46 -6.92
CA ASN A 33 -6.86 -11.87 -8.10
C ASN A 33 -7.25 -10.42 -8.32
N MET A 34 -7.73 -9.74 -7.28
CA MET A 34 -8.07 -8.32 -7.39
C MET A 34 -7.41 -7.58 -6.22
N ILE A 35 -6.27 -6.96 -6.51
CA ILE A 35 -5.45 -6.28 -5.50
C ILE A 35 -5.43 -4.79 -5.82
N VAL A 36 -5.64 -3.97 -4.82
CA VAL A 36 -5.63 -2.52 -5.00
C VAL A 36 -4.59 -1.90 -4.08
N VAL A 37 -4.12 -0.71 -4.48
CA VAL A 37 -3.19 0.09 -3.69
C VAL A 37 -3.93 1.32 -3.26
N VAL A 38 -4.12 1.47 -1.95
CA VAL A 38 -4.94 2.56 -1.40
C VAL A 38 -4.27 3.14 -0.16
N PRO A 39 -4.60 4.38 0.21
CA PRO A 39 -4.13 4.93 1.47
C PRO A 39 -4.64 4.09 2.64
N LYS A 40 -3.88 4.12 3.74
CA LYS A 40 -4.23 3.33 4.92
C LYS A 40 -5.66 3.58 5.39
N LYS A 41 -6.08 4.84 5.35
CA LYS A 41 -7.42 5.22 5.76
C LYS A 41 -8.49 4.49 4.95
N VAL A 42 -8.27 4.42 3.63
CA VAL A 42 -9.22 3.76 2.74
C VAL A 42 -9.20 2.25 2.94
N ALA A 43 -8.00 1.71 3.20
CA ALA A 43 -7.87 0.26 3.43
C ALA A 43 -8.73 -0.20 4.59
N ALA A 44 -8.81 0.61 5.64
CA ALA A 44 -9.63 0.27 6.81
C ALA A 44 -11.10 0.16 6.47
N GLU A 45 -11.55 0.90 5.44
CA GLU A 45 -12.95 0.92 5.05
C GLU A 45 -13.32 -0.15 4.04
N LEU A 46 -12.34 -0.66 3.30
CA LEU A 46 -12.60 -1.63 2.23
C LEU A 46 -12.97 -3.01 2.74
N GLY A 47 -12.45 -3.40 3.88
CA GLY A 47 -12.76 -4.70 4.46
C GLY A 47 -12.05 -5.88 3.81
N GLY A 48 -11.09 -5.63 2.95
CA GLY A 48 -10.31 -6.70 2.32
C GLY A 48 -9.17 -7.16 3.21
N ILE A 49 -8.30 -7.99 2.65
CA ILE A 49 -7.13 -8.50 3.35
C ILE A 49 -5.95 -7.60 3.05
N ILE A 50 -5.36 -7.02 4.08
CA ILE A 50 -4.18 -6.18 3.91
C ILE A 50 -2.97 -7.08 3.77
N LEU A 51 -2.39 -7.10 2.58
CA LEU A 51 -1.24 -7.93 2.28
C LEU A 51 0.06 -7.27 2.73
N GLU A 52 0.13 -5.93 2.63
CA GLU A 52 1.34 -5.22 2.96
C GLU A 52 0.99 -3.76 3.26
N THR A 53 1.79 -3.13 4.14
CA THR A 53 1.64 -1.72 4.46
C THR A 53 2.97 -1.05 4.19
N CYS A 54 2.96 -0.02 3.34
CA CYS A 54 4.17 0.70 2.95
C CYS A 54 4.16 2.08 3.58
N VAL A 55 5.17 2.36 4.41
CA VAL A 55 5.29 3.65 5.07
C VAL A 55 6.31 4.51 4.33
N PRO A 56 6.20 5.84 4.46
CA PRO A 56 7.16 6.74 3.82
C PRO A 56 8.57 6.51 4.37
N PHE A 57 9.55 6.65 3.50
CA PHE A 57 10.94 6.44 3.88
C PHE A 57 11.35 7.31 5.07
N GLU A 58 10.81 8.50 5.14
CA GLU A 58 11.19 9.44 6.19
C GLU A 58 10.87 8.94 7.59
N GLU A 59 9.77 8.21 7.75
CA GLU A 59 9.43 7.65 9.04
C GLU A 59 10.44 6.60 9.46
N ILE A 60 10.90 5.80 8.52
CA ILE A 60 11.90 4.78 8.80
C ILE A 60 13.22 5.42 9.18
N HIS A 61 13.58 6.49 8.48
CA HIS A 61 14.84 7.19 8.74
C HIS A 61 14.89 7.77 10.14
N ASN A 62 13.79 8.30 10.61
CA ASN A 62 13.73 8.94 11.92
C ASN A 62 13.96 7.97 13.06
N ILE A 63 13.76 6.70 12.85
CA ILE A 63 13.94 5.70 13.89
C ILE A 63 15.40 5.61 14.32
N TYR A 64 16.32 5.97 13.45
CA TYR A 64 17.75 5.84 13.72
C TYR A 64 18.38 7.07 14.33
N ASP A 65 17.61 8.10 14.45
CA ASP A 65 18.09 9.32 15.09
C ASP A 65 17.73 9.33 16.57
#